data_2636232a73a806686dd8a480d1cc4ed1
#
_entry.id   2636232a73a806686dd8a480d1cc4ed1
#
_cell.length_a   1.000
_cell.length_b   1.000
_cell.length_c   1.000
_cell.angle_alpha   90.00
_cell.angle_beta   90.00
_cell.angle_gamma   90.00
#
_symmetry.space_group_name_H-M   'P 1'
#
loop_
_entity.id
_entity.type
_entity.pdbx_description
1 polymer ?
#
loop_
_entity_poly.entity_id
_entity_poly.type
_entity_poly.pdbx_seq_one_letter_code
_entity_poly.pdbx_strand_id
1 'polypeptide(L)'
;TPTTFDCSNIGSNIVNLLVFDSNGLASECFATVTVLDTAAPTAICQDITISLDLDYTATITPADIDGGSFDNCTLSNTSIDINTFDCSNLGPNTVTLTVTDQNGNQSSCEAVVTVIEGLNTPIAVCQNITVTLGEDGTATILASAIDAGSLGARCVDAFSIDIDTFLCTDIGTLVEVEFTVTNAAGDIDSCIA
;
A
#
# COMPACT_ATOMS: atom_id res chain seq x y z
N THR A 1 44.93 1.41 26.23
CA THR A 1 43.52 1.26 26.70
C THR A 1 42.70 2.33 26.03
N PRO A 2 41.54 2.00 25.42
CA PRO A 2 40.66 3.01 24.88
C PRO A 2 40.17 3.91 26.01
N THR A 3 40.21 5.22 25.78
CA THR A 3 39.66 6.24 26.66
C THR A 3 38.36 6.82 26.15
N THR A 4 38.01 6.43 24.92
CA THR A 4 36.76 6.80 24.23
C THR A 4 36.15 5.53 23.64
N PHE A 5 34.82 5.50 23.61
CA PHE A 5 34.04 4.41 23.04
C PHE A 5 33.09 4.98 21.97
N ASP A 6 32.89 4.22 20.92
CA ASP A 6 31.98 4.53 19.82
C ASP A 6 31.09 3.31 19.50
N CYS A 7 30.31 3.39 18.42
CA CYS A 7 29.38 2.33 18.02
C CYS A 7 30.06 0.97 17.76
N SER A 8 31.35 0.96 17.41
CA SER A 8 32.12 -0.30 17.21
C SER A 8 32.41 -1.00 18.52
N ASN A 9 32.28 -0.34 19.65
CA ASN A 9 32.55 -0.84 20.99
C ASN A 9 31.27 -1.28 21.74
N ILE A 10 30.12 -1.29 21.10
CA ILE A 10 28.89 -1.75 21.75
C ILE A 10 29.07 -3.17 22.27
N GLY A 11 28.64 -3.38 23.53
CA GLY A 11 28.85 -4.64 24.26
C GLY A 11 29.98 -4.54 25.29
N SER A 12 30.59 -5.68 25.62
CA SER A 12 31.59 -5.79 26.67
C SER A 12 33.00 -5.53 26.12
N ASN A 13 33.67 -4.54 26.71
CA ASN A 13 35.04 -4.15 26.38
C ASN A 13 35.95 -4.35 27.62
N ILE A 14 37.12 -4.97 27.42
CA ILE A 14 38.13 -5.09 28.48
C ILE A 14 39.04 -3.88 28.39
N VAL A 15 39.14 -3.13 29.49
CA VAL A 15 40.07 -2.02 29.66
C VAL A 15 41.15 -2.41 30.65
N ASN A 16 42.39 -2.01 30.38
CA ASN A 16 43.53 -2.22 31.24
C ASN A 16 43.94 -0.90 31.90
N LEU A 17 43.95 -0.87 33.21
CA LEU A 17 44.52 0.24 34.00
C LEU A 17 45.95 -0.13 34.40
N LEU A 18 46.88 0.67 33.92
CA LEU A 18 48.29 0.57 34.26
C LEU A 18 48.67 1.70 35.21
N VAL A 19 49.20 1.35 36.38
CA VAL A 19 49.61 2.28 37.43
C VAL A 19 51.12 2.15 37.63
N PHE A 20 51.79 3.28 37.68
CA PHE A 20 53.23 3.36 37.93
C PHE A 20 53.49 3.99 39.29
N ASP A 21 54.43 3.43 40.03
CA ASP A 21 54.95 4.08 41.24
C ASP A 21 56.05 5.14 40.90
N SER A 22 56.52 5.86 41.91
CA SER A 22 57.50 6.90 41.71
C SER A 22 58.87 6.35 41.28
N ASN A 23 59.14 5.02 41.39
CA ASN A 23 60.31 4.33 40.94
C ASN A 23 60.20 3.67 39.56
N GLY A 24 59.04 3.83 38.92
CA GLY A 24 58.74 3.32 37.58
C GLY A 24 58.31 1.84 37.57
N LEU A 25 58.01 1.23 38.72
CA LEU A 25 57.38 -0.09 38.76
C LEU A 25 55.91 0.00 38.39
N ALA A 26 55.47 -0.89 37.49
CA ALA A 26 54.15 -0.96 37.00
C ALA A 26 53.31 -2.06 37.67
N SER A 27 52.03 -1.77 37.90
CA SER A 27 51.01 -2.73 38.25
C SER A 27 49.81 -2.53 37.34
N GLU A 28 49.16 -3.61 36.93
CA GLU A 28 47.99 -3.55 36.04
C GLU A 28 46.77 -4.25 36.64
N CYS A 29 45.61 -3.78 36.27
CA CYS A 29 44.35 -4.49 36.51
C CYS A 29 43.42 -4.31 35.31
N PHE A 30 42.55 -5.30 35.11
CA PHE A 30 41.56 -5.33 34.05
C PHE A 30 40.16 -5.06 34.60
N ALA A 31 39.42 -4.27 33.88
CA ALA A 31 38.00 -4.02 34.15
C ALA A 31 37.18 -4.24 32.87
N THR A 32 35.95 -4.66 33.05
CA THR A 32 34.99 -4.73 31.94
C THR A 32 34.15 -3.46 31.91
N VAL A 33 34.13 -2.80 30.75
CA VAL A 33 33.25 -1.68 30.46
C VAL A 33 32.20 -2.16 29.46
N THR A 34 30.91 -2.09 29.84
CA THR A 34 29.83 -2.40 28.94
C THR A 34 29.32 -1.10 28.33
N VAL A 35 29.42 -1.00 27.00
CA VAL A 35 28.89 0.11 26.21
C VAL A 35 27.51 -0.27 25.70
N LEU A 36 26.53 0.58 25.95
CA LEU A 36 25.15 0.39 25.50
C LEU A 36 24.75 1.55 24.60
N ASP A 37 24.09 1.25 23.51
CA ASP A 37 23.32 2.24 22.77
C ASP A 37 21.87 2.22 23.28
N THR A 38 21.41 3.35 23.74
CA THR A 38 20.06 3.55 24.25
C THR A 38 19.33 4.67 23.47
N ALA A 39 19.99 5.22 22.45
CA ALA A 39 19.39 6.22 21.59
C ALA A 39 18.45 5.52 20.61
N ALA A 40 17.21 6.00 20.51
CA ALA A 40 16.31 5.51 19.47
C ALA A 40 16.66 6.17 18.12
N PRO A 41 16.48 5.46 16.99
CA PRO A 41 16.68 6.02 15.68
C PRO A 41 15.70 7.19 15.40
N THR A 42 16.01 8.01 14.43
CA THR A 42 15.13 9.05 13.92
C THR A 42 14.39 8.51 12.71
N ALA A 43 13.09 8.28 12.85
CA ALA A 43 12.22 7.90 11.74
C ALA A 43 11.80 9.14 10.94
N ILE A 44 11.96 9.08 9.61
CA ILE A 44 11.56 10.13 8.66
C ILE A 44 10.73 9.47 7.56
N CYS A 45 9.47 9.88 7.45
CA CYS A 45 8.56 9.38 6.41
C CYS A 45 8.44 10.37 5.24
N GLN A 46 8.07 9.82 4.08
CA GLN A 46 7.67 10.59 2.90
C GLN A 46 6.35 10.04 2.35
N ASP A 47 5.48 10.95 1.93
CA ASP A 47 4.22 10.60 1.27
C ASP A 47 4.49 10.16 -0.16
N ILE A 48 3.71 9.19 -0.64
CA ILE A 48 3.81 8.67 -2.01
C ILE A 48 2.44 8.52 -2.65
N THR A 49 2.43 8.47 -3.98
CA THR A 49 1.25 8.07 -4.76
C THR A 49 1.60 6.81 -5.54
N ILE A 50 0.75 5.81 -5.46
CA ILE A 50 0.86 4.55 -6.18
C ILE A 50 -0.39 4.30 -7.01
N SER A 51 -0.24 3.60 -8.13
CA SER A 51 -1.36 3.16 -8.95
C SER A 51 -1.54 1.65 -8.87
N LEU A 52 -2.79 1.21 -8.87
CA LEU A 52 -3.12 -0.22 -8.98
C LEU A 52 -2.70 -0.74 -10.36
N ASP A 53 -2.22 -1.97 -10.40
CA ASP A 53 -1.85 -2.69 -11.62
C ASP A 53 -3.07 -3.31 -12.34
N LEU A 54 -2.83 -4.13 -13.36
CA LEU A 54 -3.89 -4.82 -14.13
C LEU A 54 -4.66 -5.85 -13.30
N ASP A 55 -4.09 -6.33 -12.20
CA ASP A 55 -4.74 -7.23 -11.25
C ASP A 55 -5.46 -6.45 -10.13
N TYR A 56 -5.50 -5.11 -10.24
CA TYR A 56 -6.10 -4.18 -9.28
C TYR A 56 -5.46 -4.25 -7.89
N THR A 57 -4.17 -4.50 -7.87
CA THR A 57 -3.36 -4.51 -6.66
C THR A 57 -2.15 -3.60 -6.78
N ALA A 58 -1.62 -3.19 -5.65
CA ALA A 58 -0.33 -2.52 -5.57
C ALA A 58 0.40 -2.95 -4.29
N THR A 59 1.70 -2.94 -4.32
CA THR A 59 2.53 -3.26 -3.16
C THR A 59 3.59 -2.19 -2.96
N ILE A 60 3.92 -1.92 -1.70
CA ILE A 60 5.03 -1.07 -1.32
C ILE A 60 5.97 -1.80 -0.37
N THR A 61 7.18 -1.29 -0.28
CA THR A 61 8.20 -1.72 0.69
C THR A 61 8.48 -0.58 1.67
N PRO A 62 9.12 -0.85 2.83
CA PRO A 62 9.53 0.22 3.74
C PRO A 62 10.38 1.32 3.06
N ALA A 63 11.20 0.95 2.07
CA ALA A 63 12.07 1.88 1.36
C ALA A 63 11.30 2.91 0.52
N ASP A 64 10.06 2.60 0.10
CA ASP A 64 9.26 3.51 -0.72
C ASP A 64 8.76 4.72 0.08
N ILE A 65 8.51 4.54 1.38
CA ILE A 65 8.01 5.59 2.28
C ILE A 65 9.06 6.09 3.28
N ASP A 66 10.29 5.56 3.23
CA ASP A 66 11.40 6.03 4.05
C ASP A 66 12.02 7.29 3.42
N GLY A 67 11.86 8.41 4.10
CA GLY A 67 12.42 9.73 3.73
C GLY A 67 13.88 9.92 4.14
N GLY A 68 14.58 8.85 4.50
CA GLY A 68 15.97 8.86 4.95
C GLY A 68 16.12 8.80 6.47
N SER A 69 15.46 7.84 7.09
CA SER A 69 15.61 7.54 8.52
C SER A 69 17.06 7.20 8.86
N PHE A 70 17.51 7.60 10.02
CA PHE A 70 18.89 7.40 10.45
C PHE A 70 19.02 7.16 11.95
N ASP A 71 20.18 6.67 12.35
CA ASP A 71 20.57 6.47 13.74
C ASP A 71 22.00 6.97 13.98
N ASN A 72 22.36 7.19 15.26
CA ASN A 72 23.72 7.57 15.66
C ASN A 72 24.75 6.45 15.41
N CYS A 73 24.31 5.18 15.44
CA CYS A 73 25.12 4.02 15.14
C CYS A 73 24.72 3.36 13.82
N THR A 74 23.75 2.49 13.82
CA THR A 74 23.34 1.78 12.60
C THR A 74 21.91 1.28 12.71
N LEU A 75 21.13 1.45 11.67
CA LEU A 75 19.83 0.82 11.53
C LEU A 75 20.00 -0.69 11.25
N SER A 76 19.16 -1.50 11.87
CA SER A 76 19.12 -2.96 11.65
C SER A 76 17.93 -3.39 10.80
N ASN A 77 16.79 -2.72 10.94
CA ASN A 77 15.56 -3.10 10.27
C ASN A 77 14.60 -1.93 10.08
N THR A 78 13.86 -1.98 8.98
CA THR A 78 12.70 -1.13 8.74
C THR A 78 11.49 -2.00 8.38
N SER A 79 10.31 -1.66 8.88
CA SER A 79 9.07 -2.39 8.62
C SER A 79 7.89 -1.44 8.48
N ILE A 80 6.86 -1.89 7.78
CA ILE A 80 5.60 -1.17 7.61
C ILE A 80 4.42 -2.06 8.04
N ASP A 81 3.34 -1.45 8.48
CA ASP A 81 2.12 -2.12 8.93
C ASP A 81 1.22 -2.55 7.77
N ILE A 82 1.18 -1.78 6.68
CA ILE A 82 0.40 -2.05 5.47
C ILE A 82 1.35 -2.02 4.28
N ASN A 83 1.38 -3.10 3.50
CA ASN A 83 2.24 -3.21 2.31
C ASN A 83 1.50 -3.59 1.03
N THR A 84 0.21 -3.92 1.10
CA THR A 84 -0.62 -4.30 -0.05
C THR A 84 -1.88 -3.46 -0.08
N PHE A 85 -2.29 -3.07 -1.28
CA PHE A 85 -3.45 -2.22 -1.54
C PHE A 85 -4.27 -2.82 -2.67
N ASP A 86 -5.58 -2.59 -2.60
CA ASP A 86 -6.54 -2.97 -3.62
C ASP A 86 -7.59 -1.86 -3.83
N CYS A 87 -8.66 -2.15 -4.58
CA CYS A 87 -9.72 -1.19 -4.88
C CYS A 87 -10.38 -0.59 -3.63
N SER A 88 -10.38 -1.30 -2.50
CA SER A 88 -10.96 -0.79 -1.24
C SER A 88 -10.10 0.30 -0.59
N ASN A 89 -8.86 0.43 -1.05
CA ASN A 89 -7.88 1.40 -0.54
C ASN A 89 -7.75 2.64 -1.43
N LEU A 90 -8.60 2.84 -2.44
CA LEU A 90 -8.53 4.04 -3.28
C LEU A 90 -8.61 5.32 -2.45
N GLY A 91 -7.72 6.27 -2.75
CA GLY A 91 -7.55 7.50 -1.98
C GLY A 91 -6.40 7.44 -0.97
N PRO A 92 -6.39 8.31 0.06
CA PRO A 92 -5.32 8.40 1.04
C PRO A 92 -5.42 7.30 2.11
N ASN A 93 -4.30 6.60 2.33
CA ASN A 93 -4.13 5.59 3.38
C ASN A 93 -2.95 5.97 4.25
N THR A 94 -3.10 5.89 5.56
CA THR A 94 -2.00 6.12 6.50
C THR A 94 -1.24 4.81 6.70
N VAL A 95 0.08 4.85 6.50
CA VAL A 95 0.99 3.71 6.68
C VAL A 95 2.05 4.10 7.69
N THR A 96 2.27 3.23 8.68
CA THR A 96 3.27 3.43 9.73
C THR A 96 4.59 2.76 9.36
N LEU A 97 5.66 3.55 9.24
CA LEU A 97 7.04 3.05 9.15
C LEU A 97 7.61 2.91 10.57
N THR A 98 8.13 1.74 10.90
CA THR A 98 8.88 1.49 12.12
C THR A 98 10.35 1.21 11.79
N VAL A 99 11.23 1.93 12.44
CA VAL A 99 12.69 1.85 12.28
C VAL A 99 13.31 1.28 13.55
N THR A 100 14.20 0.32 13.42
CA THR A 100 14.86 -0.36 14.55
C THR A 100 16.37 -0.29 14.36
N ASP A 101 17.11 0.05 15.41
CA ASP A 101 18.57 0.00 15.43
C ASP A 101 19.11 -1.41 15.75
N GLN A 102 20.44 -1.57 15.81
CA GLN A 102 21.07 -2.86 16.13
C GLN A 102 20.89 -3.28 17.60
N ASN A 103 20.51 -2.37 18.48
CA ASN A 103 20.33 -2.62 19.92
C ASN A 103 18.84 -2.85 20.28
N GLY A 104 17.95 -2.74 19.30
CA GLY A 104 16.52 -2.95 19.47
C GLY A 104 15.75 -1.70 19.88
N ASN A 105 16.37 -0.50 19.91
CA ASN A 105 15.64 0.73 20.11
C ASN A 105 14.82 1.06 18.83
N GLN A 106 13.63 1.64 19.00
CA GLN A 106 12.70 1.85 17.90
C GLN A 106 12.12 3.27 17.90
N SER A 107 11.80 3.73 16.71
CA SER A 107 10.92 4.88 16.48
C SER A 107 10.03 4.63 15.27
N SER A 108 8.97 5.42 15.12
CA SER A 108 8.04 5.33 14.01
C SER A 108 7.61 6.71 13.52
N CYS A 109 7.17 6.73 12.25
CA CYS A 109 6.49 7.87 11.64
C CYS A 109 5.38 7.38 10.73
N GLU A 110 4.48 8.27 10.34
CA GLU A 110 3.37 7.99 9.44
C GLU A 110 3.59 8.66 8.09
N ALA A 111 3.31 7.93 7.00
CA ALA A 111 3.26 8.42 5.63
C ALA A 111 1.84 8.29 5.09
N VAL A 112 1.45 9.20 4.21
CA VAL A 112 0.23 9.07 3.41
C VAL A 112 0.56 8.40 2.09
N VAL A 113 0.02 7.20 1.89
CA VAL A 113 0.05 6.48 0.62
C VAL A 113 -1.26 6.75 -0.11
N THR A 114 -1.22 7.57 -1.15
CA THR A 114 -2.38 7.84 -1.99
C THR A 114 -2.46 6.78 -3.09
N VAL A 115 -3.48 5.94 -3.01
CA VAL A 115 -3.76 4.91 -4.02
C VAL A 115 -4.67 5.49 -5.09
N ILE A 116 -4.23 5.42 -6.35
CA ILE A 116 -5.04 5.80 -7.50
C ILE A 116 -5.30 4.57 -8.36
N GLU A 117 -6.43 4.57 -9.05
CA GLU A 117 -6.70 3.57 -10.08
C GLU A 117 -5.68 3.73 -11.21
N GLY A 118 -5.13 2.61 -11.70
CA GLY A 118 -4.23 2.63 -12.85
C GLY A 118 -4.95 3.09 -14.12
N LEU A 119 -4.21 3.35 -15.20
CA LEU A 119 -4.73 3.77 -16.52
C LEU A 119 -5.48 2.61 -17.23
N ASN A 120 -6.40 1.99 -16.54
CA ASN A 120 -7.25 0.93 -17.08
C ASN A 120 -8.56 1.55 -17.55
N THR A 121 -8.63 1.90 -18.84
CA THR A 121 -9.92 2.23 -19.45
C THR A 121 -10.83 1.02 -19.33
N PRO A 122 -12.07 1.18 -18.86
CA PRO A 122 -13.02 0.08 -18.84
C PRO A 122 -13.22 -0.45 -20.27
N ILE A 123 -13.57 -1.73 -20.39
CA ILE A 123 -13.94 -2.37 -21.66
C ILE A 123 -15.32 -2.96 -21.47
N ALA A 124 -16.31 -2.37 -22.13
CA ALA A 124 -17.68 -2.85 -22.12
C ALA A 124 -17.83 -4.05 -23.07
N VAL A 125 -18.38 -5.13 -22.56
CA VAL A 125 -18.69 -6.36 -23.35
C VAL A 125 -20.14 -6.72 -23.12
N CYS A 126 -20.96 -6.60 -24.18
CA CYS A 126 -22.39 -6.85 -24.14
C CYS A 126 -22.75 -8.24 -24.64
N GLN A 127 -23.90 -8.76 -24.21
CA GLN A 127 -24.60 -9.89 -24.77
C GLN A 127 -26.05 -9.59 -25.06
N ASN A 128 -26.54 -10.14 -26.14
CA ASN A 128 -27.97 -10.08 -26.45
C ASN A 128 -28.77 -11.01 -25.54
N ILE A 129 -29.93 -10.54 -25.10
CA ILE A 129 -30.84 -11.29 -24.25
C ILE A 129 -32.24 -11.32 -24.85
N THR A 130 -33.06 -12.27 -24.41
CA THR A 130 -34.50 -12.29 -24.71
C THR A 130 -35.26 -11.97 -23.44
N VAL A 131 -36.16 -10.97 -23.54
CA VAL A 131 -36.98 -10.51 -22.42
C VAL A 131 -38.39 -11.02 -22.59
N THR A 132 -39.01 -11.54 -21.54
CA THR A 132 -40.42 -12.00 -21.54
C THR A 132 -41.23 -11.04 -20.69
N LEU A 133 -42.30 -10.51 -21.25
CA LEU A 133 -43.21 -9.61 -20.53
C LEU A 133 -44.05 -10.37 -19.50
N GLY A 134 -44.26 -9.72 -18.36
CA GLY A 134 -45.13 -10.19 -17.30
C GLY A 134 -46.63 -10.07 -17.66
N GLU A 135 -47.51 -10.49 -16.74
CA GLU A 135 -48.98 -10.41 -16.90
C GLU A 135 -49.48 -8.96 -17.02
N ASP A 136 -48.71 -8.03 -16.51
CA ASP A 136 -48.97 -6.57 -16.60
C ASP A 136 -48.57 -5.95 -17.94
N GLY A 137 -47.98 -6.77 -18.84
CA GLY A 137 -47.49 -6.34 -20.15
C GLY A 137 -46.16 -5.57 -20.12
N THR A 138 -45.41 -5.65 -19.00
CA THR A 138 -44.11 -5.02 -18.85
C THR A 138 -43.03 -6.02 -18.51
N ALA A 139 -41.75 -5.66 -18.73
CA ALA A 139 -40.58 -6.33 -18.18
C ALA A 139 -39.48 -5.32 -17.92
N THR A 140 -38.68 -5.57 -16.91
CA THR A 140 -37.50 -4.77 -16.58
C THR A 140 -36.26 -5.63 -16.57
N ILE A 141 -35.12 -5.05 -16.96
CA ILE A 141 -33.81 -5.68 -16.86
C ILE A 141 -32.89 -4.83 -15.98
N LEU A 142 -31.88 -5.49 -15.44
CA LEU A 142 -30.75 -4.80 -14.80
C LEU A 142 -29.58 -4.74 -15.81
N ALA A 143 -28.72 -3.74 -15.66
CA ALA A 143 -27.49 -3.63 -16.47
C ALA A 143 -26.67 -4.94 -16.46
N SER A 144 -26.61 -5.63 -15.33
CA SER A 144 -25.90 -6.92 -15.19
C SER A 144 -26.50 -8.07 -16.05
N ALA A 145 -27.70 -7.93 -16.57
CA ALA A 145 -28.31 -8.96 -17.42
C ALA A 145 -27.69 -8.99 -18.82
N ILE A 146 -27.22 -7.84 -19.31
CA ILE A 146 -26.60 -7.72 -20.64
C ILE A 146 -25.07 -7.62 -20.57
N ASP A 147 -24.48 -7.59 -19.38
CA ASP A 147 -23.03 -7.68 -19.20
C ASP A 147 -22.52 -9.09 -19.54
N ALA A 148 -21.57 -9.18 -20.46
CA ALA A 148 -20.91 -10.44 -20.87
C ALA A 148 -19.49 -10.60 -20.30
N GLY A 149 -19.20 -9.91 -19.18
CA GLY A 149 -17.91 -9.95 -18.53
C GLY A 149 -17.03 -8.77 -18.93
N SER A 150 -17.57 -7.57 -18.81
CA SER A 150 -16.83 -6.33 -19.01
C SER A 150 -15.58 -6.26 -18.14
N LEU A 151 -14.51 -5.70 -18.68
CA LEU A 151 -13.21 -5.60 -18.04
C LEU A 151 -12.96 -4.15 -17.60
N GLY A 152 -12.07 -3.97 -16.63
CA GLY A 152 -11.76 -2.65 -16.09
C GLY A 152 -12.75 -2.20 -15.01
N ALA A 153 -13.61 -3.11 -14.57
CA ALA A 153 -14.73 -2.88 -13.69
C ALA A 153 -14.55 -3.38 -12.26
N ARG A 154 -13.35 -3.72 -11.81
CA ARG A 154 -13.18 -4.27 -10.44
C ARG A 154 -13.15 -3.19 -9.35
N CYS A 155 -12.70 -1.98 -9.67
CA CYS A 155 -12.89 -0.82 -8.82
C CYS A 155 -14.10 0.02 -9.30
N VAL A 156 -15.04 -0.56 -10.04
CA VAL A 156 -16.14 0.12 -10.68
C VAL A 156 -17.26 0.42 -9.72
N ASP A 157 -17.80 1.60 -9.93
CA ASP A 157 -18.95 2.06 -9.19
C ASP A 157 -20.26 1.98 -9.95
N ALA A 158 -20.28 1.89 -11.30
CA ALA A 158 -21.53 1.89 -12.00
C ALA A 158 -21.54 1.13 -13.34
N PHE A 159 -22.46 0.18 -13.44
CA PHE A 159 -23.08 -0.24 -14.69
C PHE A 159 -24.38 0.54 -14.89
N SER A 160 -24.59 1.07 -16.07
CA SER A 160 -25.85 1.71 -16.45
C SER A 160 -26.35 1.25 -17.81
N ILE A 161 -27.65 1.35 -18.02
CA ILE A 161 -28.31 1.10 -19.30
C ILE A 161 -29.28 2.27 -19.56
N ASP A 162 -29.43 2.59 -20.82
CA ASP A 162 -30.33 3.67 -21.27
C ASP A 162 -31.81 3.24 -21.28
N ILE A 163 -32.09 1.95 -21.56
CA ILE A 163 -33.43 1.36 -21.57
C ILE A 163 -33.45 0.16 -20.62
N ASP A 164 -34.23 0.24 -19.57
CA ASP A 164 -34.42 -0.81 -18.57
C ASP A 164 -35.81 -1.47 -18.60
N THR A 165 -36.78 -0.83 -19.28
CA THR A 165 -38.18 -1.25 -19.26
C THR A 165 -38.69 -1.48 -20.66
N PHE A 166 -39.35 -2.62 -20.89
CA PHE A 166 -39.91 -3.08 -22.17
C PHE A 166 -41.42 -3.22 -22.05
N LEU A 167 -42.15 -2.90 -23.14
CA LEU A 167 -43.60 -2.85 -23.22
C LEU A 167 -44.13 -3.78 -24.31
N CYS A 168 -45.47 -3.96 -24.36
CA CYS A 168 -46.13 -4.71 -25.43
C CYS A 168 -45.84 -4.18 -26.84
N THR A 169 -45.51 -2.92 -27.00
CA THR A 169 -45.14 -2.30 -28.28
C THR A 169 -43.79 -2.83 -28.82
N ASP A 170 -42.96 -3.41 -27.96
CA ASP A 170 -41.62 -3.88 -28.32
C ASP A 170 -41.60 -5.36 -28.72
N ILE A 171 -42.76 -6.04 -28.65
CA ILE A 171 -42.89 -7.45 -29.01
C ILE A 171 -42.53 -7.67 -30.48
N GLY A 172 -41.56 -8.59 -30.70
CA GLY A 172 -41.12 -8.99 -32.04
C GLY A 172 -40.19 -7.98 -32.73
N THR A 173 -39.75 -6.95 -32.02
CA THR A 173 -38.73 -5.99 -32.48
C THR A 173 -37.38 -6.27 -31.79
N LEU A 174 -36.31 -5.84 -32.44
CA LEU A 174 -35.01 -5.71 -31.79
C LEU A 174 -34.97 -4.31 -31.14
N VAL A 175 -34.74 -4.27 -29.84
CA VAL A 175 -34.53 -3.02 -29.10
C VAL A 175 -33.06 -2.94 -28.76
N GLU A 176 -32.37 -1.95 -29.28
CA GLU A 176 -30.97 -1.69 -28.95
C GLU A 176 -30.89 -1.02 -27.59
N VAL A 177 -30.07 -1.59 -26.71
CA VAL A 177 -29.82 -1.08 -25.34
C VAL A 177 -28.36 -0.72 -25.22
N GLU A 178 -28.04 0.53 -24.90
CA GLU A 178 -26.70 0.98 -24.63
C GLU A 178 -26.32 0.64 -23.17
N PHE A 179 -25.30 -0.17 -23.03
CA PHE A 179 -24.70 -0.51 -21.74
C PHE A 179 -23.42 0.27 -21.55
N THR A 180 -23.31 0.97 -20.44
CA THR A 180 -22.16 1.80 -20.09
C THR A 180 -21.49 1.30 -18.81
N VAL A 181 -20.17 1.20 -18.86
CA VAL A 181 -19.28 0.86 -17.74
C VAL A 181 -18.50 2.11 -17.38
N THR A 182 -18.51 2.46 -16.09
CA THR A 182 -17.75 3.60 -15.57
C THR A 182 -16.79 3.11 -14.48
N ASN A 183 -15.52 3.48 -14.56
CA ASN A 183 -14.55 3.18 -13.50
C ASN A 183 -14.53 4.25 -12.40
N ALA A 184 -13.80 4.01 -11.30
CA ALA A 184 -13.73 4.95 -10.17
C ALA A 184 -13.03 6.28 -10.55
N ALA A 185 -12.23 6.31 -11.63
CA ALA A 185 -11.61 7.52 -12.15
C ALA A 185 -12.59 8.37 -13.00
N GLY A 186 -13.77 7.80 -13.34
CA GLY A 186 -14.78 8.44 -14.18
C GLY A 186 -14.59 8.19 -15.68
N ASP A 187 -13.66 7.30 -16.07
CA ASP A 187 -13.56 6.87 -17.48
C ASP A 187 -14.71 5.95 -17.82
N ILE A 188 -15.17 6.02 -19.06
CA ILE A 188 -16.32 5.27 -19.55
C ILE A 188 -15.99 4.50 -20.81
N ASP A 189 -16.66 3.35 -20.98
CA ASP A 189 -16.79 2.64 -22.24
C ASP A 189 -18.22 2.12 -22.39
N SER A 190 -18.68 1.94 -23.61
CA SER A 190 -20.05 1.46 -23.87
C SER A 190 -20.11 0.46 -25.01
N CYS A 191 -21.15 -0.39 -24.99
CA CYS A 191 -21.51 -1.31 -26.07
C CYS A 191 -23.03 -1.39 -26.21
N ILE A 192 -23.49 -1.94 -27.34
CA ILE A 192 -24.93 -2.09 -27.64
C ILE A 192 -25.28 -3.57 -27.64
N ALA A 193 -26.32 -3.94 -26.91
CA ALA A 193 -26.91 -5.27 -26.83
C ALA A 193 -28.26 -5.33 -27.55
#